data_4106a219daaf41fd10152052a13936d4
#
_entry.id   4106a219daaf41fd10152052a13936d4
#
_cell.length_a   1.000
_cell.length_b   1.000
_cell.length_c   1.000
_cell.angle_alpha   90.00
_cell.angle_beta   90.00
_cell.angle_gamma   90.00
#
_symmetry.space_group_name_H-M   'P 1'
#
loop_
_entity.id
_entity.type
_entity.pdbx_description
1 polymer ?
#
loop_
_entity_poly.entity_id
_entity_poly.type
_entity_poly.pdbx_seq_one_letter_code
_entity_poly.pdbx_strand_id
1 'polypeptide(L)'
;MIHNNAQTWALSAALLASVAMPAGATSIFSSVGADAAAIQGSVDAFRAALGVNNGLGACGNAACLAGLGRREINWDAVPDGASSPNAFSGSFFNQASGTPPGRVRGARFTTAGSFAVSADSDSDNDGIPGPLAPEFGNLNPQSADQFAAFSAERIFGLLGTNTMDVLFDVAGSPGTAAKVRGFGVVFTDVEIADLTKLDFFDAQGQLLHTEFAQAFPFVGGDSFGSFSFVGVVFDAPLVARVHITSGDFDAALVALPGGGTDVVAMDDFIYGEPTVVPLPPALLLLGASLMGLGWARRQRA
;
A
#
# COMPACT_ATOMS: atom_id res chain seq x y z
N MET A 1 -60.18 37.05 29.89
CA MET A 1 -58.95 36.46 30.44
C MET A 1 -58.47 35.37 29.47
N ILE A 2 -57.50 35.70 28.69
CA ILE A 2 -56.94 34.76 27.67
C ILE A 2 -55.60 34.28 28.23
N HIS A 3 -55.47 33.00 28.56
CA HIS A 3 -54.20 32.40 28.96
C HIS A 3 -53.46 31.93 27.74
N ASN A 4 -52.29 32.57 27.49
CA ASN A 4 -51.34 32.21 26.48
C ASN A 4 -50.36 31.19 27.10
N ASN A 5 -50.43 29.94 26.72
CA ASN A 5 -49.38 28.94 27.04
C ASN A 5 -48.33 28.90 25.93
N ALA A 6 -47.21 29.57 26.15
CA ALA A 6 -46.03 29.44 25.32
C ALA A 6 -45.25 28.17 25.77
N GLN A 7 -45.29 27.11 24.96
CA GLN A 7 -44.40 25.98 25.12
C GLN A 7 -43.04 26.29 24.52
N THR A 8 -42.01 26.43 25.35
CA THR A 8 -40.64 26.56 24.99
C THR A 8 -40.07 25.15 24.66
N TRP A 9 -39.69 24.95 23.39
CA TRP A 9 -38.97 23.75 22.97
C TRP A 9 -37.49 23.98 23.24
N ALA A 10 -36.91 23.26 24.18
CA ALA A 10 -35.49 23.17 24.41
C ALA A 10 -34.86 22.23 23.38
N LEU A 11 -34.07 22.78 22.43
CA LEU A 11 -33.19 21.97 21.59
C LEU A 11 -31.98 21.54 22.42
N SER A 12 -31.94 20.27 22.79
CA SER A 12 -30.74 19.64 23.33
C SER A 12 -29.77 19.35 22.19
N ALA A 13 -28.73 20.16 22.05
CA ALA A 13 -27.58 19.85 21.20
C ALA A 13 -26.74 18.75 21.86
N ALA A 14 -26.83 17.54 21.36
CA ALA A 14 -25.93 16.47 21.76
C ALA A 14 -24.53 16.73 21.21
N LEU A 15 -23.61 17.09 22.08
CA LEU A 15 -22.18 17.23 21.77
C LEU A 15 -21.63 15.82 21.54
N LEU A 16 -21.38 15.45 20.28
CA LEU A 16 -20.66 14.22 19.93
C LEU A 16 -19.18 14.42 20.26
N ALA A 17 -18.75 13.96 21.43
CA ALA A 17 -17.36 13.84 21.76
C ALA A 17 -16.75 12.76 20.86
N SER A 18 -15.85 13.14 19.98
CA SER A 18 -14.99 12.20 19.27
C SER A 18 -14.06 11.55 20.30
N VAL A 19 -14.33 10.31 20.66
CA VAL A 19 -13.39 9.49 21.44
C VAL A 19 -12.21 9.21 20.51
N ALA A 20 -11.06 9.83 20.76
CA ALA A 20 -9.80 9.44 20.15
C ALA A 20 -9.54 7.99 20.60
N MET A 21 -9.60 7.03 19.69
CA MET A 21 -9.17 5.66 20.01
C MET A 21 -7.66 5.71 20.26
N PRO A 22 -7.16 5.02 21.30
CA PRO A 22 -5.72 4.90 21.48
C PRO A 22 -5.12 4.32 20.20
N ALA A 23 -3.99 4.85 19.75
CA ALA A 23 -3.20 4.24 18.70
C ALA A 23 -2.96 2.79 19.10
N GLY A 24 -3.43 1.84 18.29
CA GLY A 24 -3.24 0.41 18.55
C GLY A 24 -1.75 0.13 18.66
N ALA A 25 -1.35 -0.84 19.49
CA ALA A 25 0.03 -1.26 19.57
C ALA A 25 0.53 -1.64 18.17
N THR A 26 1.74 -1.22 17.83
CA THR A 26 2.39 -1.50 16.55
C THR A 26 3.60 -2.38 16.76
N SER A 27 3.80 -3.33 15.85
CA SER A 27 5.05 -4.08 15.74
C SER A 27 5.77 -3.63 14.49
N ILE A 28 7.03 -3.23 14.65
CA ILE A 28 7.89 -2.75 13.56
C ILE A 28 8.87 -3.87 13.20
N PHE A 29 9.04 -4.08 11.91
CA PHE A 29 9.99 -5.02 11.31
C PHE A 29 10.84 -4.26 10.33
N SER A 30 12.14 -4.17 10.59
CA SER A 30 13.06 -3.47 9.71
C SER A 30 14.40 -4.18 9.66
N SER A 31 15.07 -4.11 8.53
CA SER A 31 16.43 -4.59 8.34
C SER A 31 17.03 -3.96 7.09
N VAL A 32 18.36 -3.90 7.05
CA VAL A 32 19.12 -3.43 5.91
C VAL A 32 20.30 -4.38 5.68
N GLY A 33 20.69 -4.57 4.43
CA GLY A 33 21.81 -5.44 4.10
C GLY A 33 22.23 -5.36 2.64
N ALA A 34 23.40 -5.94 2.34
CA ALA A 34 24.00 -5.91 1.02
C ALA A 34 23.34 -6.87 0.03
N ASP A 35 22.54 -7.81 0.51
CA ASP A 35 21.86 -8.81 -0.32
C ASP A 35 20.50 -9.22 0.26
N ALA A 36 19.71 -9.96 -0.51
CA ALA A 36 18.40 -10.43 -0.11
C ALA A 36 18.44 -11.31 1.16
N ALA A 37 19.48 -12.12 1.32
CA ALA A 37 19.61 -13.05 2.47
C ALA A 37 19.76 -12.25 3.79
N ALA A 38 20.41 -11.09 3.75
CA ALA A 38 20.62 -10.25 4.94
C ALA A 38 19.32 -9.69 5.51
N ILE A 39 18.29 -9.47 4.69
CA ILE A 39 16.99 -8.93 5.14
C ILE A 39 15.90 -9.99 5.25
N GLN A 40 16.10 -11.18 4.67
CA GLN A 40 15.10 -12.26 4.58
C GLN A 40 14.45 -12.57 5.93
N GLY A 41 15.23 -12.60 7.01
CA GLY A 41 14.71 -12.91 8.35
C GLY A 41 13.66 -11.92 8.84
N SER A 42 13.82 -10.62 8.57
CA SER A 42 12.83 -9.59 8.92
C SER A 42 11.59 -9.66 8.05
N VAL A 43 11.76 -9.93 6.75
CA VAL A 43 10.65 -10.14 5.82
C VAL A 43 9.80 -11.35 6.25
N ASP A 44 10.44 -12.46 6.60
CA ASP A 44 9.73 -13.66 7.05
C ASP A 44 9.03 -13.47 8.40
N ALA A 45 9.65 -12.75 9.33
CA ALA A 45 9.03 -12.39 10.60
C ALA A 45 7.77 -11.51 10.40
N PHE A 46 7.84 -10.54 9.49
CA PHE A 46 6.70 -9.72 9.10
C PHE A 46 5.59 -10.55 8.44
N ARG A 47 5.93 -11.43 7.51
CA ARG A 47 5.01 -12.39 6.89
C ARG A 47 4.30 -13.23 7.95
N ALA A 48 5.06 -13.74 8.93
CA ALA A 48 4.51 -14.54 10.02
C ALA A 48 3.56 -13.74 10.92
N ALA A 49 3.89 -12.49 11.22
CA ALA A 49 3.04 -11.59 12.03
C ALA A 49 1.71 -11.26 11.35
N LEU A 50 1.68 -11.15 10.03
CA LEU A 50 0.44 -10.96 9.26
C LEU A 50 -0.38 -12.24 9.12
N GLY A 51 0.27 -13.42 9.15
CA GLY A 51 -0.37 -14.73 9.06
C GLY A 51 -0.25 -15.38 7.67
N VAL A 52 -1.16 -16.31 7.38
CA VAL A 52 -1.12 -17.12 6.14
C VAL A 52 -1.22 -16.25 4.89
N ASN A 53 -0.55 -16.66 3.82
CA ASN A 53 -0.74 -16.06 2.50
C ASN A 53 -2.08 -16.55 1.92
N ASN A 54 -3.00 -15.62 1.70
CA ASN A 54 -4.33 -15.90 1.14
C ASN A 54 -4.29 -16.12 -0.39
N GLY A 55 -3.11 -15.95 -0.98
CA GLY A 55 -2.87 -16.24 -2.39
C GLY A 55 -3.52 -15.23 -3.33
N LEU A 56 -3.98 -15.74 -4.47
CA LEU A 56 -4.51 -14.96 -5.58
C LEU A 56 -6.04 -15.00 -5.59
N GLY A 57 -6.64 -13.96 -6.12
CA GLY A 57 -8.07 -13.91 -6.35
C GLY A 57 -8.87 -13.29 -5.20
N ALA A 58 -10.20 -13.35 -5.34
CA ALA A 58 -11.13 -12.91 -4.30
C ALA A 58 -11.04 -13.81 -3.07
N CYS A 59 -11.48 -13.27 -1.93
CA CYS A 59 -11.50 -13.98 -0.67
C CYS A 59 -12.33 -15.27 -0.75
N GLY A 60 -11.72 -16.42 -0.60
CA GLY A 60 -12.34 -17.74 -0.77
C GLY A 60 -12.20 -18.69 0.43
N ASN A 61 -11.47 -18.32 1.47
CA ASN A 61 -11.26 -19.15 2.66
C ASN A 61 -11.71 -18.46 3.95
N ALA A 62 -11.90 -19.25 5.01
CA ALA A 62 -12.41 -18.71 6.29
C ALA A 62 -11.48 -17.68 6.94
N ALA A 63 -10.16 -17.82 6.81
CA ALA A 63 -9.19 -16.87 7.37
C ALA A 63 -9.30 -15.52 6.66
N CYS A 64 -9.32 -15.53 5.36
CA CYS A 64 -9.51 -14.35 4.52
C CYS A 64 -10.86 -13.66 4.83
N LEU A 65 -11.97 -14.41 4.89
CA LEU A 65 -13.28 -13.84 5.23
C LEU A 65 -13.32 -13.22 6.63
N ALA A 66 -12.48 -13.71 7.54
CA ALA A 66 -12.29 -13.14 8.87
C ALA A 66 -11.32 -11.95 8.89
N GLY A 67 -10.78 -11.55 7.75
CA GLY A 67 -9.77 -10.49 7.63
C GLY A 67 -8.41 -10.87 8.19
N LEU A 68 -8.11 -12.17 8.23
CA LEU A 68 -6.85 -12.71 8.69
C LEU A 68 -5.96 -13.09 7.51
N GLY A 69 -4.65 -13.11 7.76
CA GLY A 69 -3.66 -13.46 6.75
C GLY A 69 -3.16 -12.24 5.97
N ARG A 70 -2.46 -12.51 4.89
CA ARG A 70 -1.77 -11.52 4.09
C ARG A 70 -1.94 -11.74 2.60
N ARG A 71 -1.57 -10.70 1.82
CA ARG A 71 -1.36 -10.74 0.38
C ARG A 71 0.02 -10.17 0.05
N GLU A 72 0.55 -10.59 -1.07
CA GLU A 72 1.87 -10.18 -1.53
C GLU A 72 1.83 -9.80 -3.01
N ILE A 73 2.64 -8.84 -3.42
CA ILE A 73 2.89 -8.44 -4.82
C ILE A 73 4.40 -8.42 -4.97
N ASN A 74 4.93 -9.33 -5.77
CA ASN A 74 6.35 -9.45 -6.06
C ASN A 74 6.71 -9.06 -7.51
N TRP A 75 5.77 -8.52 -8.26
CA TRP A 75 5.89 -7.96 -9.62
C TRP A 75 6.20 -8.98 -10.73
N ASP A 76 6.84 -10.12 -10.46
CA ASP A 76 7.36 -11.07 -11.44
C ASP A 76 6.32 -11.60 -12.44
N ALA A 77 5.07 -11.72 -12.00
CA ALA A 77 3.97 -12.15 -12.87
C ALA A 77 3.30 -10.99 -13.66
N VAL A 78 3.89 -9.79 -13.65
CA VAL A 78 3.43 -8.69 -14.51
C VAL A 78 3.89 -8.99 -15.94
N PRO A 79 2.95 -9.06 -16.91
CA PRO A 79 3.33 -9.39 -18.29
C PRO A 79 4.04 -8.22 -18.97
N ASP A 80 4.82 -8.49 -20.00
CA ASP A 80 5.59 -7.51 -20.77
C ASP A 80 4.78 -6.34 -21.29
N GLY A 81 3.55 -6.59 -21.71
CA GLY A 81 2.64 -5.52 -22.13
C GLY A 81 2.26 -4.52 -21.03
N ALA A 82 2.66 -4.76 -19.77
CA ALA A 82 2.46 -3.88 -18.63
C ALA A 82 3.77 -3.60 -17.85
N SER A 83 4.91 -4.02 -18.39
CA SER A 83 6.25 -3.72 -17.88
C SER A 83 6.99 -2.75 -18.81
N SER A 84 8.07 -2.17 -18.34
CA SER A 84 8.89 -1.21 -19.07
C SER A 84 9.35 -1.77 -20.44
N PRO A 85 9.23 -1.01 -21.54
CA PRO A 85 8.91 0.44 -21.61
C PRO A 85 7.39 0.77 -21.58
N ASN A 86 6.51 -0.20 -21.41
CA ASN A 86 5.09 0.03 -21.37
C ASN A 86 4.66 0.64 -20.03
N ALA A 87 3.57 1.43 -20.05
CA ALA A 87 3.03 2.04 -18.84
C ALA A 87 2.35 0.99 -17.94
N PHE A 88 2.62 1.05 -16.64
CA PHE A 88 1.93 0.23 -15.64
C PHE A 88 0.72 0.96 -15.07
N SER A 89 -0.41 0.24 -14.96
CA SER A 89 -1.64 0.80 -14.40
C SER A 89 -1.68 0.66 -12.87
N GLY A 90 -1.95 1.75 -12.16
CA GLY A 90 -2.13 1.72 -10.70
C GLY A 90 -3.31 0.85 -10.22
N SER A 91 -4.24 0.46 -11.11
CA SER A 91 -5.34 -0.46 -10.81
C SER A 91 -5.06 -1.90 -11.24
N PHE A 92 -3.85 -2.23 -11.66
CA PHE A 92 -3.51 -3.56 -12.21
C PHE A 92 -3.84 -4.69 -11.23
N PHE A 93 -3.60 -4.50 -9.94
CA PHE A 93 -3.87 -5.47 -8.87
C PHE A 93 -5.22 -5.28 -8.18
N ASN A 94 -6.04 -4.36 -8.66
CA ASN A 94 -7.37 -4.07 -8.12
C ASN A 94 -8.48 -4.37 -9.14
N GLN A 95 -8.49 -5.59 -9.67
CA GLN A 95 -9.47 -6.02 -10.65
C GLN A 95 -10.65 -6.75 -10.01
N ALA A 96 -11.79 -6.77 -10.73
CA ALA A 96 -12.98 -7.46 -10.27
C ALA A 96 -12.79 -8.99 -10.27
N SER A 97 -13.59 -9.67 -9.46
CA SER A 97 -13.70 -11.14 -9.51
C SER A 97 -14.04 -11.61 -10.91
N GLY A 98 -13.42 -12.72 -11.33
CA GLY A 98 -13.59 -13.24 -12.71
C GLY A 98 -12.50 -12.82 -13.70
N THR A 99 -11.61 -11.87 -13.34
CA THR A 99 -10.37 -11.59 -14.05
C THR A 99 -9.27 -12.57 -13.61
N PRO A 100 -8.11 -12.64 -14.31
CA PRO A 100 -7.01 -13.50 -13.87
C PRO A 100 -6.70 -13.28 -12.37
N PRO A 101 -6.64 -14.36 -11.58
CA PRO A 101 -6.54 -14.24 -10.10
C PRO A 101 -5.36 -13.41 -9.62
N GLY A 102 -4.25 -13.38 -10.35
CA GLY A 102 -3.08 -12.57 -10.05
C GLY A 102 -3.34 -11.06 -10.02
N ARG A 103 -4.42 -10.59 -10.67
CA ARG A 103 -4.84 -9.18 -10.71
C ARG A 103 -5.91 -8.82 -9.66
N VAL A 104 -6.37 -9.78 -8.88
CA VAL A 104 -7.45 -9.62 -7.90
C VAL A 104 -6.85 -9.63 -6.49
N ARG A 105 -6.14 -8.57 -6.12
CA ARG A 105 -5.42 -8.49 -4.85
C ARG A 105 -5.91 -7.37 -3.92
N GLY A 106 -6.76 -6.46 -4.44
CA GLY A 106 -7.35 -5.37 -3.65
C GLY A 106 -6.36 -4.25 -3.30
N ALA A 107 -5.23 -4.14 -4.00
CA ALA A 107 -4.31 -3.02 -3.89
C ALA A 107 -4.42 -2.10 -5.11
N ARG A 108 -4.54 -0.80 -4.86
CA ARG A 108 -4.62 0.25 -5.86
C ARG A 108 -3.60 1.33 -5.56
N PHE A 109 -2.88 1.76 -6.59
CA PHE A 109 -1.82 2.75 -6.50
C PHE A 109 -2.23 4.07 -7.14
N THR A 110 -1.84 5.20 -6.55
CA THR A 110 -1.99 6.53 -7.12
C THR A 110 -0.71 7.35 -6.93
N THR A 111 -0.39 8.18 -7.92
CA THR A 111 0.80 9.06 -7.91
C THR A 111 0.56 10.28 -8.77
N ALA A 112 1.32 11.33 -8.56
CA ALA A 112 1.32 12.51 -9.44
C ALA A 112 2.11 12.25 -10.74
N GLY A 113 3.03 11.30 -10.74
CA GLY A 113 3.80 10.86 -11.89
C GLY A 113 3.19 9.64 -12.57
N SER A 114 4.04 8.67 -12.90
CA SER A 114 3.63 7.37 -13.45
C SER A 114 4.37 6.23 -12.77
N PHE A 115 3.85 5.02 -12.97
CA PHE A 115 4.42 3.78 -12.45
C PHE A 115 5.16 3.04 -13.54
N ALA A 116 6.25 2.38 -13.16
CA ALA A 116 6.97 1.44 -13.99
C ALA A 116 7.20 0.12 -13.24
N VAL A 117 7.04 -0.99 -13.93
CA VAL A 117 7.57 -2.29 -13.53
C VAL A 117 8.73 -2.59 -14.45
N SER A 118 9.86 -3.04 -13.94
CA SER A 118 11.03 -3.29 -14.79
C SER A 118 10.76 -4.40 -15.81
N ALA A 119 11.51 -4.37 -16.92
CA ALA A 119 11.63 -5.53 -17.77
C ALA A 119 12.28 -6.68 -16.98
N ASP A 120 12.09 -7.90 -17.42
CA ASP A 120 12.87 -9.04 -16.97
C ASP A 120 13.89 -9.44 -18.04
N SER A 121 14.71 -10.44 -17.72
CA SER A 121 15.69 -10.98 -18.66
C SER A 121 15.03 -11.76 -19.82
N ASP A 122 13.73 -12.08 -19.68
CA ASP A 122 12.92 -12.83 -20.65
C ASP A 122 11.65 -12.01 -20.96
N SER A 123 11.82 -10.97 -21.79
CA SER A 123 10.82 -9.91 -22.03
C SER A 123 9.56 -10.35 -22.77
N ASP A 124 9.49 -11.56 -23.27
CA ASP A 124 8.31 -12.14 -23.92
C ASP A 124 7.80 -13.43 -23.24
N ASN A 125 8.39 -13.78 -22.11
CA ASN A 125 8.05 -14.96 -21.30
C ASN A 125 8.17 -16.27 -22.07
N ASP A 126 9.08 -16.35 -23.01
CA ASP A 126 9.33 -17.55 -23.80
C ASP A 126 10.41 -18.49 -23.19
N GLY A 127 11.01 -18.09 -22.08
CA GLY A 127 12.10 -18.79 -21.39
C GLY A 127 13.47 -18.49 -21.97
N ILE A 128 13.60 -17.47 -22.82
CA ILE A 128 14.84 -17.05 -23.44
C ILE A 128 15.12 -15.60 -23.05
N PRO A 129 16.29 -15.26 -22.49
CA PRO A 129 16.62 -13.88 -22.14
C PRO A 129 16.35 -12.91 -23.29
N GLY A 130 15.52 -11.91 -23.00
CA GLY A 130 15.10 -10.92 -23.99
C GLY A 130 16.13 -9.82 -24.24
N PRO A 131 15.88 -8.93 -25.21
CA PRO A 131 16.80 -7.85 -25.54
C PRO A 131 16.76 -6.67 -24.56
N LEU A 132 15.83 -6.66 -23.62
CA LEU A 132 15.67 -5.56 -22.66
C LEU A 132 16.49 -5.83 -21.40
N ALA A 133 17.17 -4.80 -20.91
CA ALA A 133 17.91 -4.90 -19.65
C ALA A 133 16.92 -4.87 -18.46
N PRO A 134 17.06 -5.80 -17.49
CA PRO A 134 16.23 -5.81 -16.28
C PRO A 134 16.53 -4.58 -15.41
N GLU A 135 15.82 -4.48 -14.27
CA GLU A 135 16.07 -3.47 -13.21
C GLU A 135 16.11 -2.04 -13.75
N PHE A 136 15.25 -1.73 -14.75
CA PHE A 136 15.18 -0.46 -15.45
C PHE A 136 16.42 -0.10 -16.29
N GLY A 137 17.31 -1.02 -16.54
CA GLY A 137 18.46 -0.82 -17.41
C GLY A 137 18.10 -0.41 -18.86
N ASN A 138 16.87 -0.74 -19.31
CA ASN A 138 16.32 -0.29 -20.58
C ASN A 138 15.89 1.20 -20.58
N LEU A 139 15.63 1.80 -19.41
CA LEU A 139 15.35 3.23 -19.26
C LEU A 139 16.65 4.00 -19.01
N ASN A 140 17.50 3.49 -18.16
CA ASN A 140 18.83 4.02 -17.87
C ASN A 140 19.81 2.84 -17.67
N PRO A 141 20.81 2.66 -18.53
CA PRO A 141 21.76 1.53 -18.41
C PRO A 141 22.45 1.43 -17.04
N GLN A 142 22.62 2.54 -16.32
CA GLN A 142 23.22 2.55 -14.99
C GLN A 142 22.29 2.00 -13.90
N SER A 143 20.98 1.96 -14.14
CA SER A 143 20.02 1.43 -13.17
C SER A 143 20.21 -0.07 -12.95
N ALA A 144 20.63 -0.83 -13.97
CA ALA A 144 20.93 -2.27 -13.84
C ALA A 144 22.15 -2.55 -12.95
N ASP A 145 23.06 -1.59 -12.78
CA ASP A 145 24.16 -1.69 -11.83
C ASP A 145 23.75 -1.20 -10.43
N GLN A 146 22.73 -0.32 -10.34
CA GLN A 146 22.30 0.35 -9.12
C GLN A 146 21.27 -0.48 -8.34
N PHE A 147 20.29 -1.05 -9.02
CA PHE A 147 19.22 -1.81 -8.38
C PHE A 147 19.46 -3.31 -8.43
N ALA A 148 18.82 -4.02 -7.51
CA ALA A 148 18.72 -5.47 -7.56
C ALA A 148 17.30 -5.89 -7.18
N ALA A 149 16.85 -7.04 -7.69
CA ALA A 149 15.58 -7.64 -7.31
C ALA A 149 15.75 -8.48 -6.05
N PHE A 150 14.87 -8.30 -5.06
CA PHE A 150 14.81 -9.13 -3.86
C PHE A 150 14.14 -10.47 -4.18
N SER A 151 13.00 -10.42 -4.86
CA SER A 151 12.40 -11.54 -5.55
C SER A 151 12.66 -11.35 -7.05
N ALA A 152 13.22 -12.37 -7.71
CA ALA A 152 13.58 -12.25 -9.12
C ALA A 152 12.33 -12.43 -10.00
N GLU A 153 12.20 -11.63 -11.06
CA GLU A 153 13.20 -10.73 -11.62
C GLU A 153 12.79 -9.26 -11.66
N ARG A 154 11.53 -8.90 -11.39
CA ARG A 154 10.99 -7.57 -11.65
C ARG A 154 10.95 -6.72 -10.40
N ILE A 155 11.30 -5.45 -10.55
CA ILE A 155 11.17 -4.42 -9.52
C ILE A 155 10.20 -3.32 -9.97
N PHE A 156 9.75 -2.52 -9.03
CA PHE A 156 8.76 -1.46 -9.22
C PHE A 156 9.36 -0.09 -8.90
N GLY A 157 8.99 0.91 -9.68
CA GLY A 157 9.50 2.26 -9.49
C GLY A 157 8.54 3.35 -9.92
N LEU A 158 8.93 4.58 -9.62
CA LEU A 158 8.20 5.80 -9.92
C LEU A 158 8.93 6.60 -11.00
N LEU A 159 8.18 7.24 -11.89
CA LEU A 159 8.70 8.15 -12.92
C LEU A 159 8.06 9.52 -12.77
N GLY A 160 8.89 10.57 -12.72
CA GLY A 160 8.46 11.96 -12.58
C GLY A 160 7.99 12.36 -11.19
N THR A 161 8.20 11.52 -10.19
CA THR A 161 7.92 11.76 -8.76
C THR A 161 8.61 10.71 -7.92
N ASN A 162 8.79 10.98 -6.62
CA ASN A 162 9.29 10.02 -5.64
C ASN A 162 8.21 9.60 -4.63
N THR A 163 6.93 9.95 -4.87
CA THR A 163 5.85 9.63 -3.92
C THR A 163 4.68 8.92 -4.56
N MET A 164 4.05 8.04 -3.80
CA MET A 164 2.83 7.34 -4.18
C MET A 164 1.95 7.01 -2.97
N ASP A 165 0.69 6.75 -3.24
CA ASP A 165 -0.22 6.16 -2.26
C ASP A 165 -0.60 4.73 -2.65
N VAL A 166 -0.60 3.84 -1.67
CA VAL A 166 -1.23 2.51 -1.72
C VAL A 166 -2.56 2.59 -1.00
N LEU A 167 -3.65 2.32 -1.71
CA LEU A 167 -5.01 2.26 -1.19
C LEU A 167 -5.54 0.83 -1.30
N PHE A 168 -6.46 0.49 -0.42
CA PHE A 168 -6.98 -0.87 -0.34
C PHE A 168 -8.48 -0.90 -0.64
N ASP A 169 -8.86 -1.85 -1.49
CA ASP A 169 -10.26 -2.25 -1.73
C ASP A 169 -10.41 -3.73 -1.35
N VAL A 170 -11.62 -4.17 -1.13
CA VAL A 170 -11.89 -5.60 -0.94
C VAL A 170 -11.48 -6.35 -2.20
N ALA A 171 -10.65 -7.37 -2.07
CA ALA A 171 -10.13 -8.13 -3.21
C ALA A 171 -11.29 -8.71 -4.06
N GLY A 172 -11.31 -8.36 -5.33
CA GLY A 172 -12.36 -8.72 -6.28
C GLY A 172 -13.58 -7.80 -6.30
N SER A 173 -13.56 -6.72 -5.52
CA SER A 173 -14.64 -5.74 -5.44
C SER A 173 -14.08 -4.31 -5.53
N PRO A 174 -13.52 -3.89 -6.70
CA PRO A 174 -12.99 -2.55 -6.89
C PRO A 174 -13.99 -1.47 -6.50
N GLY A 175 -13.51 -0.44 -5.77
CA GLY A 175 -14.34 0.64 -5.23
C GLY A 175 -15.01 0.32 -3.90
N THR A 176 -14.90 -0.91 -3.38
CA THR A 176 -15.30 -1.24 -2.01
C THR A 176 -14.12 -1.03 -1.08
N ALA A 177 -14.06 0.16 -0.46
CA ALA A 177 -12.95 0.56 0.38
C ALA A 177 -12.67 -0.43 1.52
N ALA A 178 -11.41 -0.74 1.73
CA ALA A 178 -10.94 -1.68 2.73
C ALA A 178 -9.83 -1.08 3.59
N LYS A 179 -9.52 -1.79 4.68
CA LYS A 179 -8.39 -1.53 5.58
C LYS A 179 -7.57 -2.79 5.74
N VAL A 180 -6.30 -2.62 6.01
CA VAL A 180 -5.37 -3.71 6.33
C VAL A 180 -4.80 -3.52 7.73
N ARG A 181 -4.32 -4.61 8.34
CA ARG A 181 -3.68 -4.54 9.65
C ARG A 181 -2.18 -4.24 9.58
N GLY A 182 -1.59 -4.20 8.39
CA GLY A 182 -0.18 -3.86 8.22
C GLY A 182 0.20 -3.81 6.76
N PHE A 183 1.32 -3.14 6.49
CA PHE A 183 1.95 -3.04 5.18
C PHE A 183 3.46 -3.00 5.36
N GLY A 184 4.17 -3.63 4.46
CA GLY A 184 5.63 -3.59 4.38
C GLY A 184 6.08 -3.66 2.93
N VAL A 185 7.29 -3.16 2.70
CA VAL A 185 7.92 -3.08 1.38
C VAL A 185 9.42 -3.32 1.48
N VAL A 186 9.97 -3.95 0.47
CA VAL A 186 11.41 -4.03 0.23
C VAL A 186 11.77 -2.86 -0.68
N PHE A 187 12.74 -2.06 -0.24
CA PHE A 187 13.38 -1.04 -1.06
C PHE A 187 14.75 -1.55 -1.53
N THR A 188 15.16 -1.16 -2.71
CA THR A 188 16.52 -1.36 -3.20
C THR A 188 17.23 -0.02 -3.37
N ASP A 189 18.48 0.03 -2.88
CA ASP A 189 19.38 1.18 -2.97
C ASP A 189 18.97 2.40 -2.13
N VAL A 190 18.66 2.19 -0.84
CA VAL A 190 18.45 3.29 0.11
C VAL A 190 19.80 3.76 0.65
N GLU A 191 20.25 4.94 0.25
CA GLU A 191 21.56 5.48 0.59
C GLU A 191 21.50 6.57 1.67
N ILE A 192 20.43 7.38 1.68
CA ILE A 192 20.31 8.53 2.58
C ILE A 192 19.28 8.23 3.68
N ALA A 193 19.73 8.35 4.92
CA ALA A 193 18.86 8.15 6.08
C ALA A 193 17.75 9.21 6.16
N ASP A 194 16.62 8.82 6.74
CA ASP A 194 15.47 9.69 7.01
C ASP A 194 14.77 10.30 5.78
N LEU A 195 14.96 9.72 4.60
CA LEU A 195 14.28 10.12 3.36
C LEU A 195 13.20 9.11 2.95
N THR A 196 13.61 7.87 2.71
CA THR A 196 12.68 6.79 2.30
C THR A 196 11.83 6.35 3.49
N LYS A 197 10.50 6.40 3.33
CA LYS A 197 9.58 6.14 4.45
C LYS A 197 8.19 5.68 4.03
N LEU A 198 7.47 5.14 5.00
CA LEU A 198 6.05 4.80 4.96
C LEU A 198 5.28 5.65 5.98
N ASP A 199 4.29 6.40 5.53
CA ASP A 199 3.30 7.08 6.38
C ASP A 199 1.98 6.32 6.30
N PHE A 200 1.46 5.85 7.43
CA PHE A 200 0.24 5.04 7.54
C PHE A 200 -0.94 5.90 7.97
N PHE A 201 -2.05 5.81 7.26
CA PHE A 201 -3.25 6.60 7.53
C PHE A 201 -4.49 5.73 7.71
N ASP A 202 -5.38 6.16 8.60
CA ASP A 202 -6.69 5.56 8.76
C ASP A 202 -7.69 6.00 7.65
N ALA A 203 -8.93 5.48 7.74
CA ALA A 203 -10.00 5.82 6.79
C ALA A 203 -10.50 7.28 6.91
N GLN A 204 -10.14 8.00 7.97
CA GLN A 204 -10.43 9.42 8.17
C GLN A 204 -9.28 10.32 7.73
N GLY A 205 -8.18 9.72 7.24
CA GLY A 205 -6.98 10.44 6.82
C GLY A 205 -6.10 10.88 7.99
N GLN A 206 -6.30 10.34 9.20
CA GLN A 206 -5.44 10.61 10.34
C GLN A 206 -4.16 9.78 10.22
N LEU A 207 -3.02 10.40 10.46
CA LEU A 207 -1.72 9.71 10.51
C LEU A 207 -1.70 8.78 11.74
N LEU A 208 -1.47 7.50 11.48
CA LEU A 208 -1.35 6.46 12.51
C LEU A 208 0.09 6.25 12.93
N HIS A 209 1.01 6.25 11.97
CA HIS A 209 2.42 5.96 12.19
C HIS A 209 3.27 6.42 11.00
N THR A 210 4.53 6.76 11.25
CA THR A 210 5.58 6.97 10.24
C THR A 210 6.74 6.05 10.56
N GLU A 211 7.25 5.31 9.58
CA GLU A 211 8.44 4.48 9.72
C GLU A 211 9.40 4.72 8.56
N PHE A 212 10.68 4.83 8.87
CA PHE A 212 11.74 5.09 7.90
C PHE A 212 12.46 3.80 7.52
N ALA A 213 12.80 3.67 6.23
CA ALA A 213 13.71 2.66 5.76
C ALA A 213 15.13 2.95 6.26
N GLN A 214 15.85 1.92 6.67
CA GLN A 214 17.23 2.04 7.09
C GLN A 214 18.13 2.22 5.87
N ALA A 215 18.95 3.27 5.86
CA ALA A 215 19.96 3.44 4.82
C ALA A 215 21.07 2.39 4.97
N PHE A 216 21.55 1.85 3.86
CA PHE A 216 22.73 0.99 3.85
C PHE A 216 23.97 1.88 4.03
N PRO A 217 24.84 1.58 5.00
CA PRO A 217 26.01 2.43 5.25
C PRO A 217 26.93 2.41 4.05
N PHE A 218 27.14 3.58 3.46
CA PHE A 218 28.05 3.78 2.36
C PHE A 218 29.51 3.55 2.84
N VAL A 219 30.08 2.42 2.52
CA VAL A 219 31.48 2.09 2.86
C VAL A 219 32.24 1.79 1.58
N GLY A 220 32.97 2.78 1.09
CA GLY A 220 33.99 2.56 0.05
C GLY A 220 33.54 2.60 -1.39
N GLY A 221 32.39 3.20 -1.69
CA GLY A 221 32.11 3.62 -3.05
C GLY A 221 30.87 3.10 -3.71
N ASP A 222 30.27 1.97 -3.32
CA ASP A 222 29.09 1.46 -4.01
C ASP A 222 28.13 0.79 -3.01
N SER A 223 26.93 1.35 -2.85
CA SER A 223 25.79 0.71 -2.15
C SER A 223 24.91 -0.09 -3.12
N PHE A 224 25.37 -0.25 -4.35
CA PHE A 224 24.63 -0.85 -5.45
C PHE A 224 24.03 -2.21 -5.06
N GLY A 225 22.72 -2.34 -5.30
CA GLY A 225 22.00 -3.57 -5.05
C GLY A 225 21.73 -3.88 -3.58
N SER A 226 21.93 -2.91 -2.66
CA SER A 226 21.56 -3.09 -1.25
C SER A 226 20.04 -3.13 -1.08
N PHE A 227 19.59 -3.77 0.00
CA PHE A 227 18.17 -3.88 0.33
C PHE A 227 17.85 -3.28 1.69
N SER A 228 16.69 -2.65 1.79
CA SER A 228 16.12 -2.19 3.04
C SER A 228 14.67 -2.65 3.13
N PHE A 229 14.33 -3.40 4.18
CA PHE A 229 12.97 -3.79 4.46
C PHE A 229 12.39 -2.95 5.58
N VAL A 230 11.16 -2.48 5.41
CA VAL A 230 10.36 -1.88 6.47
C VAL A 230 8.92 -2.37 6.39
N GLY A 231 8.38 -2.79 7.55
CA GLY A 231 6.99 -3.22 7.67
C GLY A 231 6.44 -2.90 9.05
N VAL A 232 5.17 -2.52 9.10
CA VAL A 232 4.46 -2.18 10.34
C VAL A 232 3.16 -2.98 10.43
N VAL A 233 2.95 -3.65 11.56
CA VAL A 233 1.71 -4.39 11.88
C VAL A 233 1.01 -3.73 13.05
N PHE A 234 -0.27 -3.45 12.89
CA PHE A 234 -1.18 -2.94 13.90
C PHE A 234 -2.02 -4.08 14.51
N ASP A 235 -2.49 -3.93 15.73
CA ASP A 235 -3.33 -4.95 16.41
C ASP A 235 -4.67 -5.20 15.69
N ALA A 236 -5.14 -4.22 14.91
CA ALA A 236 -6.40 -4.30 14.17
C ALA A 236 -6.23 -3.76 12.73
N PRO A 237 -7.15 -4.08 11.80
CA PRO A 237 -7.15 -3.47 10.47
C PRO A 237 -7.52 -1.99 10.56
N LEU A 238 -6.53 -1.12 10.67
CA LEU A 238 -6.67 0.32 10.80
C LEU A 238 -6.25 1.07 9.54
N VAL A 239 -5.28 0.53 8.79
CA VAL A 239 -4.62 1.22 7.70
C VAL A 239 -5.50 1.20 6.45
N ALA A 240 -5.95 2.37 6.02
CA ALA A 240 -6.73 2.55 4.78
C ALA A 240 -5.86 3.06 3.62
N ARG A 241 -4.74 3.72 3.94
CA ARG A 241 -3.79 4.25 2.97
C ARG A 241 -2.38 4.20 3.54
N VAL A 242 -1.42 3.86 2.70
CA VAL A 242 0.01 4.03 2.96
C VAL A 242 0.57 5.00 1.94
N HIS A 243 1.19 6.09 2.42
CA HIS A 243 1.94 7.00 1.58
C HIS A 243 3.41 6.59 1.63
N ILE A 244 3.99 6.33 0.46
CA ILE A 244 5.38 5.93 0.29
C ILE A 244 6.15 7.13 -0.24
N THR A 245 7.25 7.47 0.40
CA THR A 245 8.30 8.33 -0.14
C THR A 245 9.51 7.45 -0.45
N SER A 246 9.97 7.45 -1.69
CA SER A 246 11.05 6.60 -2.21
C SER A 246 12.21 7.49 -2.64
N GLY A 247 13.20 7.67 -1.76
CA GLY A 247 14.32 8.59 -1.99
C GLY A 247 13.92 10.06 -2.00
N ASP A 248 14.77 10.91 -2.59
CA ASP A 248 14.60 12.36 -2.63
C ASP A 248 14.49 12.95 -4.05
N PHE A 249 14.45 12.11 -5.08
CA PHE A 249 14.47 12.55 -6.47
C PHE A 249 13.14 12.33 -7.19
N ASP A 250 12.61 13.37 -7.83
CA ASP A 250 11.29 13.38 -8.47
C ASP A 250 11.24 12.77 -9.89
N ALA A 251 12.40 12.42 -10.46
CA ALA A 251 12.52 11.72 -11.75
C ALA A 251 13.18 10.34 -11.60
N ALA A 252 12.86 9.67 -10.51
CA ALA A 252 13.57 8.58 -9.88
C ALA A 252 14.37 7.69 -10.84
N LEU A 253 13.87 6.98 -11.75
CA LEU A 253 14.59 5.96 -12.51
C LEU A 253 15.52 6.48 -13.64
N VAL A 254 15.69 7.78 -13.79
CA VAL A 254 16.54 8.40 -14.85
C VAL A 254 17.67 9.26 -14.28
N ALA A 255 17.83 9.35 -12.97
CA ALA A 255 18.94 10.06 -12.34
C ALA A 255 20.24 9.28 -12.48
N LEU A 256 21.35 10.02 -12.56
CA LEU A 256 22.67 9.42 -12.55
C LEU A 256 23.07 9.10 -11.11
N PRO A 257 23.67 7.91 -10.84
CA PRO A 257 24.24 7.60 -9.54
C PRO A 257 25.32 8.61 -9.14
N GLY A 258 25.36 8.99 -7.86
CA GLY A 258 26.51 9.72 -7.30
C GLY A 258 26.43 11.24 -7.40
N GLY A 259 25.33 11.85 -7.00
CA GLY A 259 25.19 13.31 -6.95
C GLY A 259 24.60 13.88 -5.65
N GLY A 260 24.50 13.07 -4.60
CA GLY A 260 23.78 13.45 -3.38
C GLY A 260 22.27 13.34 -3.52
N THR A 261 21.80 12.61 -4.53
CA THR A 261 20.41 12.19 -4.73
C THR A 261 20.30 10.72 -4.43
N ASP A 262 19.24 10.34 -3.70
CA ASP A 262 18.90 8.96 -3.34
C ASP A 262 17.79 8.47 -4.28
N VAL A 263 18.15 7.64 -5.24
CA VAL A 263 17.21 7.06 -6.21
C VAL A 263 16.87 5.65 -5.76
N VAL A 264 15.64 5.44 -5.31
CA VAL A 264 15.21 4.19 -4.68
C VAL A 264 14.13 3.53 -5.51
N ALA A 265 14.29 2.24 -5.81
CA ALA A 265 13.24 1.40 -6.36
C ALA A 265 12.64 0.49 -5.27
N MET A 266 11.56 -0.20 -5.59
CA MET A 266 10.81 -1.04 -4.66
C MET A 266 10.64 -2.44 -5.23
N ASP A 267 10.56 -3.41 -4.34
CA ASP A 267 10.21 -4.78 -4.66
C ASP A 267 9.02 -5.23 -3.80
N ASP A 268 8.99 -6.43 -3.29
CA ASP A 268 7.87 -7.06 -2.60
C ASP A 268 7.02 -6.11 -1.75
N PHE A 269 5.74 -5.96 -2.12
CA PHE A 269 4.71 -5.35 -1.27
C PHE A 269 3.96 -6.45 -0.54
N ILE A 270 3.99 -6.39 0.80
CA ILE A 270 3.38 -7.39 1.67
C ILE A 270 2.38 -6.67 2.57
N TYR A 271 1.12 -7.10 2.60
CA TYR A 271 0.08 -6.42 3.38
C TYR A 271 -0.95 -7.39 3.94
N GLY A 272 -1.57 -6.98 5.04
CA GLY A 272 -2.67 -7.74 5.64
C GLY A 272 -3.86 -7.88 4.70
N GLU A 273 -4.72 -8.89 4.91
CA GLU A 273 -5.93 -9.07 4.10
C GLU A 273 -6.81 -7.82 4.13
N PRO A 274 -7.19 -7.26 2.98
CA PRO A 274 -8.07 -6.09 2.91
C PRO A 274 -9.48 -6.42 3.41
N THR A 275 -9.93 -5.72 4.47
CA THR A 275 -11.25 -5.90 5.09
C THR A 275 -12.11 -4.67 4.93
N VAL A 276 -13.41 -4.86 4.75
CA VAL A 276 -14.38 -3.76 4.57
C VAL A 276 -14.24 -2.69 5.64
N VAL A 277 -14.24 -1.43 5.24
CA VAL A 277 -14.41 -0.30 6.18
C VAL A 277 -15.87 -0.26 6.63
N PRO A 278 -16.19 -0.48 7.92
CA PRO A 278 -17.56 -0.37 8.39
C PRO A 278 -18.09 1.04 8.17
N LEU A 279 -19.35 1.15 7.73
CA LEU A 279 -20.01 2.45 7.62
C LEU A 279 -20.08 3.10 9.01
N PRO A 280 -19.82 4.43 9.11
CA PRO A 280 -19.95 5.14 10.38
C PRO A 280 -21.35 4.93 10.97
N PRO A 281 -21.47 4.65 12.26
CA PRO A 281 -22.78 4.48 12.94
C PRO A 281 -23.74 5.66 12.73
N ALA A 282 -23.20 6.86 12.52
CA ALA A 282 -23.97 8.06 12.23
C ALA A 282 -24.82 7.95 10.95
N LEU A 283 -24.38 7.25 9.92
CA LEU A 283 -25.16 7.02 8.70
C LEU A 283 -26.34 6.07 8.96
N LEU A 284 -26.15 5.06 9.79
CA LEU A 284 -27.23 4.15 10.22
C LEU A 284 -28.26 4.89 11.05
N LEU A 285 -27.81 5.77 11.98
CA LEU A 285 -28.68 6.60 12.81
C LEU A 285 -29.44 7.63 11.97
N LEU A 286 -28.80 8.23 10.98
CA LEU A 286 -29.46 9.15 10.05
C LEU A 286 -30.54 8.45 9.24
N GLY A 287 -30.26 7.26 8.72
CA GLY A 287 -31.23 6.43 8.00
C GLY A 287 -32.42 6.06 8.88
N ALA A 288 -32.17 5.62 10.12
CA ALA A 288 -33.22 5.29 11.08
C ALA A 288 -34.08 6.51 11.48
N SER A 289 -33.45 7.69 11.66
CA SER A 289 -34.16 8.92 12.00
C SER A 289 -35.03 9.43 10.84
N LEU A 290 -34.58 9.32 9.59
CA LEU A 290 -35.38 9.67 8.40
C LEU A 290 -36.56 8.73 8.22
N MET A 291 -36.39 7.42 8.46
CA MET A 291 -37.48 6.46 8.43
C MET A 291 -38.51 6.74 9.53
N GLY A 292 -38.07 7.07 10.76
CA GLY A 292 -38.92 7.45 11.87
C GLY A 292 -39.74 8.70 11.60
N LEU A 293 -39.15 9.71 10.98
CA LEU A 293 -39.85 10.93 10.54
C LEU A 293 -40.88 10.66 9.44
N GLY A 294 -40.58 9.77 8.49
CA GLY A 294 -41.51 9.34 7.43
C GLY A 294 -42.72 8.63 8.00
N TRP A 295 -42.54 7.77 9.02
CA TRP A 295 -43.60 7.05 9.69
C TRP A 295 -44.49 7.97 10.56
N ALA A 296 -43.87 8.88 11.31
CA ALA A 296 -44.58 9.88 12.11
C ALA A 296 -45.46 10.84 11.25
N ARG A 297 -45.04 11.18 10.04
CA ARG A 297 -45.84 11.96 9.07
C ARG A 297 -47.06 11.18 8.58
N ARG A 298 -46.93 9.87 8.32
CA ARG A 298 -48.04 9.02 7.85
C ARG A 298 -49.12 8.80 8.90
N GLN A 299 -48.82 8.93 10.19
CA GLN A 299 -49.81 8.81 11.28
C GLN A 299 -50.59 10.09 11.55
N ARG A 300 -50.18 11.23 10.94
CA ARG A 300 -50.83 12.53 11.12
C ARG A 300 -51.66 12.96 9.90
N ALA A 301 -51.65 12.16 8.84
CA ALA A 301 -52.52 12.30 7.67
C ALA A 301 -53.67 11.30 7.69
#